data_699c80c685cb1d35c5fd568ec94e7445
#
_entry.id   699c80c685cb1d35c5fd568ec94e7445
#
_cell.length_a   1.000
_cell.length_b   1.000
_cell.length_c   1.000
_cell.angle_alpha   90.00
_cell.angle_beta   90.00
_cell.angle_gamma   90.00
#
_symmetry.space_group_name_H-M   'P 1'
#
loop_
_entity.id
_entity.type
_entity.pdbx_description
1 polymer ?
#
loop_
_entity_poly.entity_id
_entity_poly.type
_entity_poly.pdbx_seq_one_letter_code
_entity_poly.pdbx_strand_id
1 'polypeptide(L)'
;MTGPRIFESLDAEWALVCAEAGRAEMVLGWLREGGVLFGDERARGLSELLAELECRDRAQGRVHSDRWMRVLLERAAGEGAGAQVAARVVVQAMLPGAVRMTQRLLRAGRDFDETGQVVVACLYQVVRRYPLHRTSGVAANLLLETLHLASRELQADTETDAVPWHPVLESAAVPGEPAADDTTETVWRTVLRRQAAEAGLLRAGEVPDGARGELVELLAWAVAAGLLDVVRARVIADESRAGARENAERAGVSAVTWRQRRSRTVRQLRPIADQWVQAA
;
A
#
# COMPACT_ATOMS: atom_id res chain seq x y z
N MET A 1 6.43 -18.99 -22.04
CA MET A 1 6.21 -17.91 -21.07
C MET A 1 6.07 -18.56 -19.71
N THR A 2 7.11 -18.50 -18.90
CA THR A 2 7.10 -19.05 -17.54
C THR A 2 6.30 -18.06 -16.67
N GLY A 3 5.27 -18.54 -15.96
CA GLY A 3 4.47 -17.71 -15.07
C GLY A 3 5.31 -17.10 -13.92
N PRO A 4 4.75 -16.21 -13.10
CA PRO A 4 5.45 -15.52 -12.02
C PRO A 4 5.84 -16.50 -10.91
N ARG A 5 7.04 -17.08 -11.03
CA ARG A 5 7.55 -18.17 -10.16
C ARG A 5 7.57 -17.81 -8.68
N ILE A 6 7.86 -16.53 -8.35
CA ILE A 6 7.94 -16.12 -6.95
C ILE A 6 6.59 -16.27 -6.22
N PHE A 7 5.49 -15.85 -6.85
CA PHE A 7 4.17 -15.94 -6.23
C PHE A 7 3.64 -17.37 -6.21
N GLU A 8 3.93 -18.18 -7.24
CA GLU A 8 3.63 -19.62 -7.26
C GLU A 8 4.39 -20.36 -6.15
N SER A 9 5.68 -20.00 -5.92
CA SER A 9 6.47 -20.55 -4.82
C SER A 9 5.88 -20.20 -3.46
N LEU A 10 5.43 -18.95 -3.29
CA LEU A 10 4.77 -18.51 -2.06
C LEU A 10 3.44 -19.24 -1.81
N ASP A 11 2.67 -19.49 -2.85
CA ASP A 11 1.43 -20.29 -2.72
C ASP A 11 1.73 -21.76 -2.36
N ALA A 12 2.81 -22.33 -2.93
CA ALA A 12 3.26 -23.68 -2.55
C ALA A 12 3.75 -23.72 -1.08
N GLU A 13 4.53 -22.75 -0.65
CA GLU A 13 4.92 -22.62 0.76
C GLU A 13 3.70 -22.43 1.68
N TRP A 14 2.72 -21.62 1.26
CA TRP A 14 1.48 -21.44 2.00
C TRP A 14 0.72 -22.75 2.18
N ALA A 15 0.66 -23.58 1.15
CA ALA A 15 0.06 -24.92 1.25
C ALA A 15 0.76 -25.79 2.31
N LEU A 16 2.10 -25.73 2.40
CA LEU A 16 2.87 -26.42 3.44
C LEU A 16 2.55 -25.87 4.84
N VAL A 17 2.47 -24.53 4.97
CA VAL A 17 2.07 -23.88 6.23
C VAL A 17 0.67 -24.35 6.67
N CYS A 18 -0.26 -24.46 5.73
CA CYS A 18 -1.63 -24.91 6.01
C CYS A 18 -1.72 -26.39 6.36
N ALA A 19 -0.79 -27.21 5.86
CA ALA A 19 -0.78 -28.65 6.11
C ALA A 19 -0.29 -29.01 7.52
N GLU A 20 0.41 -28.10 8.21
CA GLU A 20 0.86 -28.37 9.58
C GLU A 20 -0.29 -28.34 10.59
N ALA A 21 -0.43 -29.45 11.30
CA ALA A 21 -1.46 -29.59 12.33
C ALA A 21 -1.31 -28.55 13.45
N GLY A 22 -2.44 -27.98 13.87
CA GLY A 22 -2.49 -27.04 14.99
C GLY A 22 -2.22 -25.57 14.63
N ARG A 23 -1.70 -25.23 13.43
CA ARG A 23 -1.47 -23.83 13.05
C ARG A 23 -2.77 -23.04 12.92
N ALA A 24 -3.80 -23.64 12.36
CA ALA A 24 -5.12 -23.01 12.26
C ALA A 24 -5.71 -22.73 13.65
N GLU A 25 -5.65 -23.71 14.56
CA GLU A 25 -6.13 -23.54 15.95
C GLU A 25 -5.32 -22.50 16.71
N MET A 26 -4.01 -22.43 16.50
CA MET A 26 -3.14 -21.43 17.10
C MET A 26 -3.53 -20.01 16.66
N VAL A 27 -3.71 -19.79 15.35
CA VAL A 27 -4.14 -18.49 14.80
C VAL A 27 -5.55 -18.13 15.27
N LEU A 28 -6.46 -19.10 15.28
CA LEU A 28 -7.82 -18.94 15.77
C LEU A 28 -7.83 -18.53 17.28
N GLY A 29 -6.96 -19.15 18.06
CA GLY A 29 -6.76 -18.81 19.47
C GLY A 29 -6.37 -17.33 19.63
N TRP A 30 -5.39 -16.84 18.88
CA TRP A 30 -4.98 -15.42 18.92
C TRP A 30 -6.10 -14.47 18.52
N LEU A 31 -6.88 -14.82 17.49
CA LEU A 31 -8.00 -14.00 17.05
C LEU A 31 -9.14 -13.95 18.07
N ARG A 32 -9.35 -15.04 18.83
CA ARG A 32 -10.30 -15.08 19.95
C ARG A 32 -9.82 -14.23 21.12
N GLU A 33 -8.56 -14.40 21.52
CA GLU A 33 -7.92 -13.59 22.57
C GLU A 33 -8.00 -12.08 22.23
N GLY A 34 -7.81 -11.72 20.96
CA GLY A 34 -7.92 -10.35 20.46
C GLY A 34 -9.36 -9.87 20.25
N GLY A 35 -10.38 -10.67 20.58
CA GLY A 35 -11.78 -10.31 20.45
C GLY A 35 -12.26 -10.10 19.01
N VAL A 36 -11.58 -10.73 18.03
CA VAL A 36 -11.95 -10.67 16.59
C VAL A 36 -13.02 -11.69 16.27
N LEU A 37 -12.87 -12.89 16.78
CA LEU A 37 -13.77 -14.02 16.60
C LEU A 37 -14.44 -14.38 17.92
N PHE A 38 -15.71 -14.72 17.85
CA PHE A 38 -16.52 -15.08 19.03
C PHE A 38 -17.17 -16.44 18.80
N GLY A 39 -17.16 -17.30 19.81
CA GLY A 39 -17.85 -18.57 19.79
C GLY A 39 -16.97 -19.79 19.51
N ASP A 40 -17.61 -20.92 19.29
CA ASP A 40 -16.99 -22.26 19.16
C ASP A 40 -16.62 -22.59 17.71
N GLU A 41 -16.36 -21.56 16.89
CA GLU A 41 -15.96 -21.73 15.49
C GLU A 41 -14.64 -22.51 15.44
N ARG A 42 -14.68 -23.69 14.81
CA ARG A 42 -13.49 -24.50 14.52
C ARG A 42 -13.04 -24.21 13.10
N ALA A 43 -11.85 -23.63 12.95
CA ALA A 43 -11.24 -23.53 11.65
C ALA A 43 -10.88 -24.95 11.15
N ARG A 44 -11.39 -25.32 9.98
CA ARG A 44 -11.02 -26.57 9.33
C ARG A 44 -9.60 -26.54 8.79
N GLY A 45 -9.12 -25.32 8.45
CA GLY A 45 -7.77 -25.08 7.98
C GLY A 45 -7.42 -23.59 7.97
N LEU A 46 -6.13 -23.28 7.86
CA LEU A 46 -5.65 -21.91 7.92
C LEU A 46 -6.09 -21.08 6.68
N SER A 47 -6.15 -21.71 5.51
CA SER A 47 -6.67 -21.05 4.29
C SER A 47 -8.16 -20.74 4.39
N GLU A 48 -8.95 -21.62 4.99
CA GLU A 48 -10.39 -21.39 5.20
C GLU A 48 -10.61 -20.24 6.20
N LEU A 49 -9.81 -20.23 7.26
CA LEU A 49 -9.83 -19.13 8.24
C LEU A 49 -9.53 -17.78 7.59
N LEU A 50 -8.49 -17.71 6.76
CA LEU A 50 -8.14 -16.49 6.05
C LEU A 50 -9.26 -16.05 5.08
N ALA A 51 -9.82 -16.98 4.30
CA ALA A 51 -10.93 -16.71 3.41
C ALA A 51 -12.19 -16.20 4.15
N GLU A 52 -12.45 -16.74 5.34
CA GLU A 52 -13.54 -16.29 6.19
C GLU A 52 -13.30 -14.86 6.71
N LEU A 53 -12.09 -14.52 7.16
CA LEU A 53 -11.72 -13.18 7.57
C LEU A 53 -11.91 -12.18 6.42
N GLU A 54 -11.47 -12.51 5.21
CA GLU A 54 -11.65 -11.68 4.01
C GLU A 54 -13.14 -11.54 3.62
N CYS A 55 -13.93 -12.58 3.81
CA CYS A 55 -15.38 -12.51 3.59
C CYS A 55 -16.05 -11.56 4.57
N ARG A 56 -15.65 -11.62 5.86
CA ARG A 56 -16.14 -10.71 6.90
C ARG A 56 -15.69 -9.27 6.64
N ASP A 57 -14.50 -9.05 6.09
CA ASP A 57 -14.02 -7.71 5.71
C ASP A 57 -14.92 -7.05 4.65
N ARG A 58 -15.46 -7.84 3.71
CA ARG A 58 -16.44 -7.33 2.72
C ARG A 58 -17.75 -6.90 3.37
N ALA A 59 -18.19 -7.59 4.42
CA ALA A 59 -19.44 -7.31 5.12
C ALA A 59 -19.30 -6.22 6.19
N GLN A 60 -18.20 -6.22 6.95
CA GLN A 60 -17.99 -5.36 8.12
C GLN A 60 -17.04 -4.19 7.85
N GLY A 61 -16.35 -4.20 6.69
CA GLY A 61 -15.46 -3.15 6.28
C GLY A 61 -14.11 -3.17 7.01
N ARG A 62 -13.38 -2.07 6.87
CA ARG A 62 -11.98 -1.97 7.30
C ARG A 62 -11.75 -2.08 8.79
N VAL A 63 -12.71 -1.69 9.60
CA VAL A 63 -12.58 -1.82 11.07
C VAL A 63 -12.35 -3.28 11.47
N HIS A 64 -12.97 -4.22 10.76
CA HIS A 64 -12.76 -5.64 10.99
C HIS A 64 -11.37 -6.07 10.51
N SER A 65 -10.96 -5.68 9.28
CA SER A 65 -9.62 -6.03 8.79
C SER A 65 -8.50 -5.42 9.63
N ASP A 66 -8.62 -4.16 10.03
CA ASP A 66 -7.65 -3.51 10.92
C ASP A 66 -7.52 -4.27 12.26
N ARG A 67 -8.63 -4.76 12.81
CA ARG A 67 -8.63 -5.48 14.08
C ARG A 67 -7.89 -6.81 13.99
N TRP A 68 -8.23 -7.69 13.03
CA TRP A 68 -7.58 -8.98 12.94
C TRP A 68 -6.13 -8.89 12.49
N MET A 69 -5.81 -7.98 11.56
CA MET A 69 -4.43 -7.75 11.15
C MET A 69 -3.56 -7.28 12.31
N ARG A 70 -4.05 -6.37 13.15
CA ARG A 70 -3.30 -5.93 14.34
C ARG A 70 -2.98 -7.07 15.29
N VAL A 71 -3.95 -7.94 15.59
CA VAL A 71 -3.70 -9.11 16.45
C VAL A 71 -2.57 -9.97 15.89
N LEU A 72 -2.55 -10.20 14.58
CA LEU A 72 -1.49 -10.97 13.95
C LEU A 72 -0.15 -10.22 13.88
N LEU A 73 -0.16 -8.90 13.67
CA LEU A 73 1.05 -8.08 13.66
C LEU A 73 1.69 -8.00 15.05
N GLU A 74 0.90 -7.94 16.12
CA GLU A 74 1.39 -8.02 17.48
C GLU A 74 2.13 -9.35 17.74
N ARG A 75 1.61 -10.47 17.23
CA ARG A 75 2.27 -11.77 17.29
C ARG A 75 3.50 -11.84 16.38
N ALA A 76 3.39 -11.27 15.18
CA ALA A 76 4.47 -11.23 14.20
C ALA A 76 5.68 -10.42 14.68
N ALA A 77 5.51 -9.41 15.50
CA ALA A 77 6.61 -8.61 16.08
C ALA A 77 7.45 -9.41 17.09
N GLY A 78 6.95 -10.52 17.62
CA GLY A 78 7.65 -11.39 18.54
C GLY A 78 8.70 -12.29 17.87
N GLU A 79 9.17 -13.29 18.60
CA GLU A 79 10.14 -14.27 18.13
C GLU A 79 9.56 -15.70 18.10
N GLY A 80 10.27 -16.59 17.40
CA GLY A 80 9.93 -18.01 17.33
C GLY A 80 8.92 -18.37 16.24
N ALA A 81 8.53 -19.66 16.23
CA ALA A 81 7.69 -20.24 15.17
C ALA A 81 6.30 -19.58 15.07
N GLY A 82 5.70 -19.22 16.20
CA GLY A 82 4.39 -18.55 16.22
C GLY A 82 4.45 -17.18 15.52
N ALA A 83 5.50 -16.40 15.76
CA ALA A 83 5.68 -15.10 15.11
C ALA A 83 5.87 -15.25 13.58
N GLN A 84 6.56 -16.28 13.15
CA GLN A 84 6.71 -16.59 11.71
C GLN A 84 5.37 -16.96 11.07
N VAL A 85 4.55 -17.78 11.74
CA VAL A 85 3.20 -18.13 11.27
C VAL A 85 2.33 -16.88 11.17
N ALA A 86 2.30 -16.03 12.20
CA ALA A 86 1.52 -14.79 12.20
C ALA A 86 1.95 -13.87 11.04
N ALA A 87 3.26 -13.66 10.86
CA ALA A 87 3.79 -12.89 9.75
C ALA A 87 3.38 -13.49 8.39
N ARG A 88 3.45 -14.80 8.24
CA ARG A 88 3.10 -15.49 7.00
C ARG A 88 1.62 -15.34 6.64
N VAL A 89 0.72 -15.40 7.64
CA VAL A 89 -0.72 -15.17 7.42
C VAL A 89 -0.97 -13.74 6.91
N VAL A 90 -0.36 -12.75 7.53
CA VAL A 90 -0.50 -11.35 7.08
C VAL A 90 0.08 -11.17 5.67
N VAL A 91 1.26 -11.71 5.39
CA VAL A 91 1.86 -11.66 4.04
C VAL A 91 0.93 -12.32 3.02
N GLN A 92 0.34 -13.49 3.33
CA GLN A 92 -0.59 -14.18 2.44
C GLN A 92 -1.82 -13.31 2.12
N ALA A 93 -2.42 -12.68 3.13
CA ALA A 93 -3.54 -11.75 2.93
C ALA A 93 -3.17 -10.54 2.06
N MET A 94 -1.92 -10.12 2.09
CA MET A 94 -1.42 -8.95 1.35
C MET A 94 -0.89 -9.31 -0.06
N LEU A 95 -0.80 -10.59 -0.44
CA LEU A 95 -0.26 -11.02 -1.74
C LEU A 95 -0.96 -10.38 -2.94
N PRO A 96 -2.30 -10.24 -3.00
CA PRO A 96 -2.94 -9.56 -4.12
C PRO A 96 -2.48 -8.11 -4.30
N GLY A 97 -2.17 -7.44 -3.18
CA GLY A 97 -1.57 -6.10 -3.16
C GLY A 97 -0.12 -6.10 -3.65
N ALA A 98 0.67 -7.09 -3.19
CA ALA A 98 2.06 -7.26 -3.58
C ALA A 98 2.22 -7.55 -5.09
N VAL A 99 1.37 -8.42 -5.66
CA VAL A 99 1.36 -8.68 -7.11
C VAL A 99 1.10 -7.41 -7.91
N ARG A 100 0.07 -6.63 -7.52
CA ARG A 100 -0.22 -5.36 -8.19
C ARG A 100 0.92 -4.34 -8.03
N MET A 101 1.56 -4.31 -6.88
CA MET A 101 2.74 -3.48 -6.63
C MET A 101 3.90 -3.88 -7.53
N THR A 102 4.21 -5.18 -7.64
CA THR A 102 5.23 -5.71 -8.55
C THR A 102 4.99 -5.27 -9.98
N GLN A 103 3.76 -5.42 -10.48
CA GLN A 103 3.38 -4.95 -11.82
C GLN A 103 3.62 -3.44 -12.02
N ARG A 104 3.36 -2.63 -10.98
CA ARG A 104 3.56 -1.18 -11.03
C ARG A 104 5.02 -0.75 -10.95
N LEU A 105 5.83 -1.49 -10.20
CA LEU A 105 7.25 -1.22 -10.05
C LEU A 105 8.10 -1.83 -11.17
N LEU A 106 7.51 -2.68 -12.00
CA LEU A 106 8.19 -3.29 -13.14
C LEU A 106 8.61 -2.20 -14.14
N ARG A 107 9.89 -2.11 -14.39
CA ARG A 107 10.51 -1.21 -15.37
C ARG A 107 11.01 -1.99 -16.58
N ALA A 108 11.21 -1.29 -17.70
CA ALA A 108 11.84 -1.90 -18.87
C ALA A 108 13.23 -2.46 -18.50
N GLY A 109 13.45 -3.73 -18.85
CA GLY A 109 14.71 -4.44 -18.58
C GLY A 109 14.79 -5.20 -17.25
N ARG A 110 13.81 -5.08 -16.35
CA ARG A 110 13.74 -5.90 -15.14
C ARG A 110 12.79 -7.08 -15.29
N ASP A 111 13.15 -8.18 -14.68
CA ASP A 111 12.29 -9.35 -14.61
C ASP A 111 11.19 -9.18 -13.54
N PHE A 112 10.01 -9.77 -13.81
CA PHE A 112 8.88 -9.71 -12.90
C PHE A 112 9.19 -10.45 -11.58
N ASP A 113 9.86 -11.59 -11.66
CA ASP A 113 10.19 -12.41 -10.49
C ASP A 113 11.23 -11.71 -9.60
N GLU A 114 12.25 -11.06 -10.18
CA GLU A 114 13.23 -10.26 -9.42
C GLU A 114 12.55 -9.10 -8.69
N THR A 115 11.71 -8.33 -9.40
CA THR A 115 10.95 -7.25 -8.77
C THR A 115 10.01 -7.78 -7.69
N GLY A 116 9.37 -8.93 -7.93
CA GLY A 116 8.49 -9.61 -6.99
C GLY A 116 9.21 -10.07 -5.73
N GLN A 117 10.42 -10.60 -5.84
CA GLN A 117 11.25 -10.99 -4.70
C GLN A 117 11.54 -9.80 -3.78
N VAL A 118 11.93 -8.66 -4.36
CA VAL A 118 12.17 -7.43 -3.58
C VAL A 118 10.89 -6.98 -2.88
N VAL A 119 9.76 -6.92 -3.59
CA VAL A 119 8.47 -6.52 -3.02
C VAL A 119 8.06 -7.43 -1.85
N VAL A 120 8.18 -8.76 -2.02
CA VAL A 120 7.81 -9.72 -0.98
C VAL A 120 8.76 -9.65 0.22
N ALA A 121 10.05 -9.51 0.00
CA ALA A 121 11.03 -9.34 1.07
C ALA A 121 10.74 -8.07 1.88
N CYS A 122 10.49 -6.96 1.21
CA CYS A 122 10.09 -5.70 1.85
C CYS A 122 8.78 -5.84 2.62
N LEU A 123 7.75 -6.49 2.04
CA LEU A 123 6.49 -6.73 2.74
C LEU A 123 6.70 -7.54 4.02
N TYR A 124 7.48 -8.62 3.95
CA TYR A 124 7.80 -9.42 5.14
C TYR A 124 8.51 -8.58 6.21
N GLN A 125 9.48 -7.74 5.81
CA GLN A 125 10.20 -6.86 6.72
C GLN A 125 9.27 -5.84 7.38
N VAL A 126 8.36 -5.22 6.60
CA VAL A 126 7.36 -4.27 7.10
C VAL A 126 6.41 -4.95 8.07
N VAL A 127 5.90 -6.14 7.76
CA VAL A 127 5.04 -6.92 8.67
C VAL A 127 5.73 -7.18 10.01
N ARG A 128 7.01 -7.56 10.00
CA ARG A 128 7.80 -7.85 11.21
C ARG A 128 8.11 -6.61 12.07
N ARG A 129 8.09 -5.42 11.50
CA ARG A 129 8.47 -4.15 12.15
C ARG A 129 7.32 -3.15 12.18
N TYR A 130 6.09 -3.60 11.92
CA TYR A 130 4.94 -2.71 11.85
C TYR A 130 4.75 -1.90 13.14
N PRO A 131 4.59 -0.57 13.06
CA PRO A 131 4.40 0.28 14.23
C PRO A 131 2.98 0.10 14.80
N LEU A 132 2.86 -0.70 15.88
CA LEU A 132 1.59 -1.13 16.48
C LEU A 132 0.72 0.01 17.01
N HIS A 133 1.27 1.22 17.18
CA HIS A 133 0.50 2.40 17.56
C HIS A 133 -0.43 2.89 16.43
N ARG A 134 -0.17 2.51 15.17
CA ARG A 134 -1.05 2.81 14.04
C ARG A 134 -2.22 1.83 14.03
N THR A 135 -3.39 2.28 14.48
CA THR A 135 -4.55 1.41 14.74
C THR A 135 -5.56 1.35 13.58
N SER A 136 -5.42 2.19 12.56
CA SER A 136 -6.35 2.28 11.43
C SER A 136 -5.63 2.25 10.10
N GLY A 137 -6.32 1.76 9.06
CA GLY A 137 -5.75 1.66 7.71
C GLY A 137 -4.58 0.68 7.62
N VAL A 138 -4.55 -0.36 8.47
CA VAL A 138 -3.40 -1.27 8.64
C VAL A 138 -2.93 -1.86 7.31
N ALA A 139 -3.85 -2.40 6.50
CA ALA A 139 -3.52 -2.97 5.19
C ALA A 139 -2.91 -1.92 4.23
N ALA A 140 -3.47 -0.71 4.23
CA ALA A 140 -2.96 0.37 3.42
C ALA A 140 -1.56 0.81 3.86
N ASN A 141 -1.35 0.98 5.16
CA ASN A 141 -0.05 1.32 5.73
C ASN A 141 1.01 0.27 5.41
N LEU A 142 0.67 -1.03 5.52
CA LEU A 142 1.57 -2.12 5.13
C LEU A 142 2.00 -2.00 3.66
N LEU A 143 1.04 -1.77 2.75
CA LEU A 143 1.36 -1.63 1.32
C LEU A 143 2.17 -0.37 1.04
N LEU A 144 1.90 0.73 1.72
CA LEU A 144 2.62 1.98 1.55
C LEU A 144 4.07 1.88 2.00
N GLU A 145 4.30 1.37 3.21
CA GLU A 145 5.64 1.14 3.72
C GLU A 145 6.42 0.13 2.84
N THR A 146 5.73 -0.92 2.36
CA THR A 146 6.32 -1.89 1.43
C THR A 146 6.72 -1.22 0.12
N LEU A 147 5.85 -0.37 -0.46
CA LEU A 147 6.12 0.35 -1.69
C LEU A 147 7.34 1.27 -1.52
N HIS A 148 7.39 2.01 -0.42
CA HIS A 148 8.50 2.89 -0.08
C HIS A 148 9.82 2.11 -0.01
N LEU A 149 9.85 1.03 0.77
CA LEU A 149 11.04 0.22 0.95
C LEU A 149 11.47 -0.46 -0.36
N ALA A 150 10.53 -1.09 -1.08
CA ALA A 150 10.80 -1.75 -2.34
C ALA A 150 11.29 -0.77 -3.43
N SER A 151 10.75 0.45 -3.45
CA SER A 151 11.20 1.46 -4.40
C SER A 151 12.65 1.88 -4.15
N ARG A 152 13.05 2.01 -2.88
CA ARG A 152 14.45 2.30 -2.50
C ARG A 152 15.39 1.17 -2.90
N GLU A 153 15.06 -0.07 -2.55
CA GLU A 153 15.88 -1.24 -2.90
C GLU A 153 16.06 -1.38 -4.40
N LEU A 154 14.96 -1.23 -5.17
CA LEU A 154 15.02 -1.31 -6.62
C LEU A 154 15.78 -0.15 -7.28
N GLN A 155 15.95 0.99 -6.60
CA GLN A 155 16.77 2.11 -7.07
C GLN A 155 18.23 1.90 -6.73
N ALA A 156 18.54 1.47 -5.51
CA ALA A 156 19.91 1.16 -5.10
C ALA A 156 20.56 0.12 -6.02
N ASP A 157 19.81 -0.90 -6.45
CA ASP A 157 20.27 -1.88 -7.44
C ASP A 157 20.62 -1.23 -8.79
N THR A 158 19.81 -0.26 -9.24
CA THR A 158 20.05 0.42 -10.54
C THR A 158 21.30 1.29 -10.49
N GLU A 159 21.58 1.93 -9.36
CA GLU A 159 22.78 2.73 -9.17
C GLU A 159 24.04 1.86 -9.07
N THR A 160 23.92 0.67 -8.51
CA THR A 160 25.03 -0.31 -8.41
C THR A 160 25.37 -0.92 -9.77
N ASP A 161 24.36 -1.18 -10.61
CA ASP A 161 24.56 -1.70 -11.98
C ASP A 161 25.07 -0.62 -12.95
N ALA A 162 24.89 0.65 -12.62
CA ALA A 162 25.29 1.79 -13.45
C ALA A 162 26.74 2.26 -13.20
N VAL A 163 27.58 1.54 -12.44
CA VAL A 163 29.00 1.88 -12.28
C VAL A 163 29.78 1.42 -13.53
N PRO A 164 30.07 2.28 -14.51
CA PRO A 164 31.11 2.00 -15.48
C PRO A 164 32.40 1.99 -14.73
N TRP A 165 33.14 0.89 -14.81
CA TRP A 165 34.51 0.83 -14.36
C TRP A 165 35.35 1.87 -15.13
N HIS A 166 35.58 3.05 -14.52
CA HIS A 166 36.53 4.03 -14.98
C HIS A 166 37.65 4.17 -13.96
N PRO A 167 38.94 4.08 -14.41
CA PRO A 167 40.06 4.27 -13.50
C PRO A 167 40.13 5.73 -13.06
N VAL A 168 40.27 5.86 -11.77
CA VAL A 168 40.74 6.99 -10.98
C VAL A 168 41.20 8.22 -11.78
N LEU A 169 40.48 9.33 -11.59
CA LEU A 169 41.07 10.66 -11.56
C LEU A 169 40.57 11.38 -10.29
N GLU A 170 41.59 11.83 -9.54
CA GLU A 170 41.47 12.49 -8.27
C GLU A 170 40.70 13.80 -8.34
N SER A 171 39.95 14.04 -7.26
CA SER A 171 39.72 15.35 -6.65
C SER A 171 39.04 16.44 -7.47
N ALA A 172 37.73 16.57 -7.25
CA ALA A 172 37.15 17.88 -7.07
C ALA A 172 35.94 17.76 -6.12
N ALA A 173 35.94 18.53 -5.06
CA ALA A 173 34.85 18.61 -4.12
C ALA A 173 33.53 18.90 -4.83
N VAL A 174 32.58 17.99 -4.71
CA VAL A 174 31.19 18.18 -5.17
C VAL A 174 30.46 18.93 -4.06
N PRO A 175 29.91 20.11 -4.34
CA PRO A 175 29.04 20.79 -3.37
C PRO A 175 27.70 20.09 -3.30
N GLY A 176 27.35 19.61 -2.13
CA GLY A 176 25.97 19.32 -1.71
C GLY A 176 25.37 18.05 -2.34
N GLU A 177 25.67 16.87 -1.76
CA GLU A 177 24.75 15.75 -1.86
C GLU A 177 23.40 16.18 -1.26
N PRO A 178 22.28 16.02 -2.01
CA PRO A 178 20.97 16.16 -1.40
C PRO A 178 20.85 15.06 -0.32
N ALA A 179 20.41 15.44 0.86
CA ALA A 179 20.20 14.51 1.95
C ALA A 179 19.36 13.32 1.48
N ALA A 180 19.66 12.13 1.96
CA ALA A 180 19.01 10.86 1.54
C ALA A 180 17.45 10.89 1.64
N ASP A 181 16.91 11.79 2.44
CA ASP A 181 15.47 12.07 2.58
C ASP A 181 14.84 12.66 1.31
N ASP A 182 15.52 13.53 0.58
CA ASP A 182 15.00 14.22 -0.61
C ASP A 182 14.75 13.24 -1.78
N THR A 183 15.60 12.24 -1.94
CA THR A 183 15.47 11.25 -3.04
C THR A 183 14.26 10.36 -2.84
N THR A 184 14.00 9.97 -1.61
CA THR A 184 12.89 9.08 -1.24
C THR A 184 11.54 9.78 -1.42
N GLU A 185 11.46 11.04 -0.98
CA GLU A 185 10.25 11.86 -1.14
C GLU A 185 9.97 12.15 -2.63
N THR A 186 11.00 12.39 -3.42
CA THR A 186 10.88 12.63 -4.87
C THR A 186 10.33 11.40 -5.59
N VAL A 187 10.77 10.20 -5.23
CA VAL A 187 10.27 8.94 -5.81
C VAL A 187 8.84 8.69 -5.40
N TRP A 188 8.51 8.87 -4.15
CA TRP A 188 7.16 8.75 -3.63
C TRP A 188 6.18 9.68 -4.36
N ARG A 189 6.54 10.95 -4.50
CA ARG A 189 5.77 11.93 -5.28
C ARG A 189 5.60 11.51 -6.73
N THR A 190 6.62 10.97 -7.35
CA THR A 190 6.56 10.47 -8.73
C THR A 190 5.57 9.31 -8.88
N VAL A 191 5.58 8.38 -7.93
CA VAL A 191 4.63 7.24 -7.91
C VAL A 191 3.20 7.72 -7.71
N LEU A 192 2.97 8.62 -6.75
CA LEU A 192 1.64 9.17 -6.50
C LEU A 192 1.11 9.99 -7.69
N ARG A 193 1.96 10.76 -8.35
CA ARG A 193 1.57 11.51 -9.57
C ARG A 193 1.22 10.58 -10.73
N ARG A 194 1.94 9.48 -10.88
CA ARG A 194 1.59 8.46 -11.86
C ARG A 194 0.25 7.82 -11.55
N GLN A 195 0.01 7.43 -10.29
CA GLN A 195 -1.29 6.91 -9.85
C GLN A 195 -2.42 7.94 -10.04
N ALA A 196 -2.13 9.21 -9.79
CA ALA A 196 -3.08 10.31 -10.04
C ALA A 196 -3.44 10.41 -11.52
N ALA A 197 -2.48 10.26 -12.42
CA ALA A 197 -2.73 10.26 -13.85
C ALA A 197 -3.57 9.05 -14.29
N GLU A 198 -3.23 7.85 -13.81
CA GLU A 198 -3.98 6.61 -14.07
C GLU A 198 -5.42 6.69 -13.52
N ALA A 199 -5.62 7.31 -12.35
CA ALA A 199 -6.93 7.55 -11.76
C ALA A 199 -7.71 8.69 -12.45
N GLY A 200 -7.11 9.38 -13.43
CA GLY A 200 -7.71 10.53 -14.10
C GLY A 200 -7.86 11.77 -13.20
N LEU A 201 -7.02 11.88 -12.17
CA LEU A 201 -6.91 13.06 -11.31
C LEU A 201 -6.03 14.14 -11.94
N LEU A 202 -5.21 13.77 -12.92
CA LEU A 202 -4.37 14.65 -13.74
C LEU A 202 -4.78 14.58 -15.20
N ARG A 203 -4.62 15.68 -15.94
CA ARG A 203 -4.73 15.71 -17.39
C ARG A 203 -3.41 15.28 -18.03
N ALA A 204 -3.47 14.85 -19.29
CA ALA A 204 -2.28 14.50 -20.04
C ALA A 204 -1.30 15.70 -20.11
N GLY A 205 -0.06 15.46 -19.69
CA GLY A 205 0.99 16.48 -19.66
C GLY A 205 0.91 17.47 -18.49
N GLU A 206 -0.04 17.32 -17.56
CA GLU A 206 -0.17 18.18 -16.40
C GLU A 206 0.85 17.79 -15.34
N VAL A 207 1.68 18.76 -14.92
CA VAL A 207 2.63 18.65 -13.81
C VAL A 207 2.22 19.64 -12.73
N PRO A 208 1.41 19.22 -11.74
CA PRO A 208 0.99 20.09 -10.67
C PRO A 208 2.15 20.36 -9.71
N ASP A 209 2.24 21.57 -9.19
CA ASP A 209 3.23 22.04 -8.22
C ASP A 209 2.56 22.63 -6.97
N GLY A 210 3.36 22.91 -5.95
CA GLY A 210 2.90 23.52 -4.69
C GLY A 210 1.71 22.81 -4.07
N ALA A 211 0.84 23.57 -3.43
CA ALA A 211 -0.34 23.04 -2.71
C ALA A 211 -1.28 22.18 -3.59
N ARG A 212 -1.29 22.39 -4.90
CA ARG A 212 -2.06 21.58 -5.81
C ARG A 212 -1.39 20.22 -6.05
N GLY A 213 -0.05 20.19 -6.14
CA GLY A 213 0.71 18.95 -6.20
C GLY A 213 0.43 18.08 -4.99
N GLU A 214 0.52 18.65 -3.79
CA GLU A 214 0.23 17.97 -2.52
C GLU A 214 -1.22 17.45 -2.46
N LEU A 215 -2.19 18.26 -2.90
CA LEU A 215 -3.58 17.83 -2.97
C LEU A 215 -3.78 16.63 -3.89
N VAL A 216 -3.16 16.62 -5.06
CA VAL A 216 -3.26 15.52 -6.02
C VAL A 216 -2.59 14.26 -5.47
N GLU A 217 -1.46 14.39 -4.80
CA GLU A 217 -0.75 13.30 -4.14
C GLU A 217 -1.59 12.70 -3.00
N LEU A 218 -2.20 13.54 -2.15
CA LEU A 218 -3.15 13.13 -1.13
C LEU A 218 -4.36 12.36 -1.72
N LEU A 219 -4.95 12.89 -2.80
CA LEU A 219 -6.08 12.25 -3.45
C LEU A 219 -5.69 10.90 -4.08
N ALA A 220 -4.53 10.81 -4.73
CA ALA A 220 -4.02 9.57 -5.28
C ALA A 220 -3.79 8.51 -4.19
N TRP A 221 -3.17 8.92 -3.09
CA TRP A 221 -3.00 8.07 -1.92
C TRP A 221 -4.34 7.60 -1.34
N ALA A 222 -5.29 8.53 -1.14
CA ALA A 222 -6.60 8.20 -0.59
C ALA A 222 -7.39 7.21 -1.48
N VAL A 223 -7.25 7.34 -2.80
CA VAL A 223 -7.86 6.40 -3.76
C VAL A 223 -7.15 5.05 -3.73
N ALA A 224 -5.82 5.04 -3.74
CA ALA A 224 -5.03 3.80 -3.69
C ALA A 224 -5.26 3.04 -2.38
N ALA A 225 -5.36 3.75 -1.27
CA ALA A 225 -5.75 3.21 0.03
C ALA A 225 -7.24 2.83 0.12
N GLY A 226 -8.03 3.14 -0.92
CA GLY A 226 -9.49 2.95 -0.99
C GLY A 226 -10.25 3.73 0.11
N LEU A 227 -9.65 4.80 0.67
CA LEU A 227 -10.26 5.70 1.65
C LEU A 227 -11.24 6.66 0.98
N LEU A 228 -11.03 6.92 -0.31
CA LEU A 228 -11.85 7.79 -1.11
C LEU A 228 -12.17 7.11 -2.46
N ASP A 229 -13.42 7.22 -2.87
CA ASP A 229 -13.83 6.77 -4.22
C ASP A 229 -13.23 7.68 -5.30
N VAL A 230 -12.81 7.09 -6.43
CA VAL A 230 -12.15 7.79 -7.53
C VAL A 230 -13.03 8.91 -8.14
N VAL A 231 -14.35 8.70 -8.20
CA VAL A 231 -15.29 9.72 -8.74
C VAL A 231 -15.33 10.94 -7.83
N ARG A 232 -15.31 10.72 -6.52
CA ARG A 232 -15.26 11.80 -5.52
C ARG A 232 -13.90 12.50 -5.52
N ALA A 233 -12.80 11.75 -5.65
CA ALA A 233 -11.46 12.34 -5.79
C ALA A 233 -11.38 13.27 -7.00
N ARG A 234 -11.95 12.87 -8.14
CA ARG A 234 -12.03 13.71 -9.35
C ARG A 234 -12.80 15.03 -9.12
N VAL A 235 -13.88 15.01 -8.35
CA VAL A 235 -14.61 16.25 -8.02
C VAL A 235 -13.70 17.27 -7.35
N ILE A 236 -12.84 16.86 -6.43
CA ILE A 236 -11.90 17.75 -5.76
C ILE A 236 -10.74 18.17 -6.68
N ALA A 237 -10.19 17.23 -7.45
CA ALA A 237 -9.15 17.51 -8.41
C ALA A 237 -9.61 18.50 -9.50
N ASP A 238 -10.83 18.38 -9.98
CA ASP A 238 -11.41 19.31 -10.95
C ASP A 238 -11.70 20.67 -10.34
N GLU A 239 -12.20 20.74 -9.11
CA GLU A 239 -12.45 21.99 -8.40
C GLU A 239 -11.17 22.78 -8.19
N SER A 240 -10.03 22.11 -7.98
CA SER A 240 -8.74 22.79 -7.84
C SER A 240 -8.22 23.38 -9.16
N ARG A 241 -8.79 23.00 -10.30
CA ARG A 241 -8.43 23.52 -11.64
C ARG A 241 -9.33 24.65 -12.10
N ALA A 242 -10.63 24.53 -11.83
CA ALA A 242 -11.64 25.41 -12.37
C ALA A 242 -12.72 25.67 -11.32
N GLY A 243 -13.42 26.78 -11.43
CA GLY A 243 -14.49 27.15 -10.49
C GLY A 243 -15.69 26.21 -10.55
N ALA A 244 -16.51 26.25 -9.50
CA ALA A 244 -17.69 25.40 -9.33
C ALA A 244 -18.70 25.50 -10.51
N ARG A 245 -18.81 26.67 -11.14
CA ARG A 245 -19.72 26.88 -12.26
C ARG A 245 -19.25 26.12 -13.51
N GLU A 246 -17.99 26.29 -13.89
CA GLU A 246 -17.41 25.63 -15.04
C GLU A 246 -17.39 24.11 -14.91
N ASN A 247 -17.07 23.61 -13.71
CA ASN A 247 -17.10 22.18 -13.43
C ASN A 247 -18.50 21.61 -13.44
N ALA A 248 -19.50 22.36 -12.95
CA ALA A 248 -20.91 21.97 -13.01
C ALA A 248 -21.42 21.86 -14.46
N GLU A 249 -21.09 22.85 -15.29
CA GLU A 249 -21.43 22.85 -16.73
C GLU A 249 -20.78 21.65 -17.43
N ARG A 250 -19.49 21.37 -17.19
CA ARG A 250 -18.76 20.22 -17.75
C ARG A 250 -19.36 18.88 -17.30
N ALA A 251 -19.82 18.79 -16.06
CA ALA A 251 -20.42 17.58 -15.48
C ALA A 251 -21.92 17.43 -15.80
N GLY A 252 -22.54 18.39 -16.51
CA GLY A 252 -23.94 18.37 -16.85
C GLY A 252 -24.88 18.48 -15.62
N VAL A 253 -24.44 19.13 -14.54
CA VAL A 253 -25.22 19.29 -13.29
C VAL A 253 -25.35 20.77 -12.90
N SER A 254 -26.29 21.06 -11.99
CA SER A 254 -26.40 22.42 -11.49
C SER A 254 -25.22 22.81 -10.60
N ALA A 255 -24.86 24.09 -10.56
CA ALA A 255 -23.81 24.61 -9.68
C ALA A 255 -24.11 24.33 -8.18
N VAL A 256 -25.37 24.23 -7.80
CA VAL A 256 -25.78 23.86 -6.44
C VAL A 256 -25.46 22.38 -6.17
N THR A 257 -25.83 21.50 -7.10
CA THR A 257 -25.51 20.07 -7.01
C THR A 257 -24.00 19.83 -6.95
N TRP A 258 -23.23 20.55 -7.78
CA TRP A 258 -21.78 20.46 -7.75
C TRP A 258 -21.20 20.88 -6.38
N ARG A 259 -21.62 22.01 -5.84
CA ARG A 259 -21.21 22.49 -4.51
C ARG A 259 -21.55 21.51 -3.39
N GLN A 260 -22.71 20.87 -3.46
CA GLN A 260 -23.12 19.84 -2.49
C GLN A 260 -22.21 18.59 -2.58
N ARG A 261 -21.91 18.11 -3.80
CA ARG A 261 -20.97 16.98 -4.03
C ARG A 261 -19.60 17.32 -3.45
N ARG A 262 -19.05 18.48 -3.79
CA ARG A 262 -17.79 18.99 -3.25
C ARG A 262 -17.79 19.05 -1.73
N SER A 263 -18.79 19.66 -1.11
CA SER A 263 -18.88 19.79 0.35
C SER A 263 -18.90 18.44 1.08
N ARG A 264 -19.60 17.43 0.51
CA ARG A 264 -19.61 16.07 1.05
C ARG A 264 -18.22 15.42 0.92
N THR A 265 -17.56 15.57 -0.21
CA THR A 265 -16.25 15.00 -0.45
C THR A 265 -15.18 15.66 0.44
N VAL A 266 -15.22 17.00 0.59
CA VAL A 266 -14.29 17.72 1.49
C VAL A 266 -14.45 17.27 2.94
N ARG A 267 -15.68 17.03 3.41
CA ARG A 267 -15.92 16.48 4.75
C ARG A 267 -15.30 15.09 4.94
N GLN A 268 -15.33 14.24 3.90
CA GLN A 268 -14.69 12.92 3.93
C GLN A 268 -13.17 13.02 3.82
N LEU A 269 -12.67 13.99 3.06
CA LEU A 269 -11.23 14.17 2.86
C LEU A 269 -10.52 14.70 4.12
N ARG A 270 -11.20 15.48 4.95
CA ARG A 270 -10.58 16.08 6.14
C ARG A 270 -9.92 15.07 7.09
N PRO A 271 -10.62 14.02 7.58
CA PRO A 271 -9.96 13.00 8.43
C PRO A 271 -8.91 12.17 7.67
N ILE A 272 -9.01 12.09 6.35
CA ILE A 272 -8.03 11.42 5.51
C ILE A 272 -6.76 12.27 5.41
N ALA A 273 -6.90 13.60 5.28
CA ALA A 273 -5.77 14.52 5.29
C ALA A 273 -5.04 14.52 6.64
N ASP A 274 -5.77 14.43 7.76
CA ASP A 274 -5.17 14.30 9.08
C ASP A 274 -4.33 13.00 9.19
N GLN A 275 -4.81 11.90 8.61
CA GLN A 275 -4.05 10.64 8.53
C GLN A 275 -2.83 10.75 7.60
N TRP A 276 -2.97 11.47 6.49
CA TRP A 276 -1.87 11.74 5.56
C TRP A 276 -0.73 12.49 6.23
N VAL A 277 -1.04 13.60 6.93
CA VAL A 277 -0.04 14.41 7.66
C VAL A 277 0.65 13.60 8.77
N GLN A 278 -0.06 12.65 9.40
CA GLN A 278 0.53 11.78 10.42
C GLN A 278 1.38 10.65 9.82
N ALA A 279 1.21 10.34 8.54
CA ALA A 279 1.92 9.29 7.83
C ALA A 279 3.11 9.81 7.00
N ALA A 280 3.18 11.14 6.76
CA ALA A 280 4.29 11.83 6.14
C ALA A 280 5.36 12.18 7.17
#